data_93e459a8efa607d10b70224d3ac127b6
#
_entry.id   93e459a8efa607d10b70224d3ac127b6
#
_cell.length_a   1.000
_cell.length_b   1.000
_cell.length_c   1.000
_cell.angle_alpha   90.00
_cell.angle_beta   90.00
_cell.angle_gamma   90.00
#
_symmetry.space_group_name_H-M   'P 1'
#
loop_
_entity.id
_entity.type
_entity.pdbx_description
1 polymer ?
#
loop_
_entity_poly.entity_id
_entity_poly.type
_entity_poly.pdbx_seq_one_letter_code
_entity_poly.pdbx_strand_id
1 'polypeptide(L)'
;MNILVVDDEKNIAYAIAQILEEQKWQVTMAYDGQEGLDLALSGYYDVAILDIMLPVMNGFEVVQKMRANKIETPTLLLSALDEIPDKVKGLNVGADDYMTKPFSAAELVARIFCTTSKPFITGSII
;
A
#
# COMPACT_ATOMS: atom_id res chain seq x y z
N MET A 1 2.75 -10.84 9.32
CA MET A 1 3.04 -9.44 8.96
C MET A 1 1.97 -8.52 9.49
N ASN A 2 2.33 -7.28 9.75
CA ASN A 2 1.37 -6.23 10.09
C ASN A 2 1.18 -5.36 8.87
N ILE A 3 -0.06 -5.22 8.42
CA ILE A 3 -0.39 -4.54 7.18
C ILE A 3 -1.35 -3.39 7.45
N LEU A 4 -1.02 -2.22 6.90
CA LEU A 4 -1.90 -1.07 6.95
C LEU A 4 -2.69 -1.01 5.65
N VAL A 5 -4.01 -0.91 5.74
CA VAL A 5 -4.88 -0.80 4.57
C VAL A 5 -5.63 0.52 4.67
N VAL A 6 -5.49 1.37 3.66
CA VAL A 6 -6.13 2.68 3.62
C VAL A 6 -7.03 2.75 2.40
N ASP A 7 -8.34 2.75 2.61
CA ASP A 7 -9.33 2.85 1.55
C ASP A 7 -10.61 3.41 2.16
N ASP A 8 -11.17 4.45 1.56
CA ASP A 8 -12.37 5.08 2.10
C ASP A 8 -13.64 4.28 1.85
N GLU A 9 -13.58 3.32 0.92
CA GLU A 9 -14.69 2.41 0.70
C GLU A 9 -14.55 1.26 1.68
N LYS A 10 -15.34 1.29 2.74
CA LYS A 10 -15.20 0.31 3.82
C LYS A 10 -15.39 -1.12 3.37
N ASN A 11 -16.28 -1.34 2.40
CA ASN A 11 -16.48 -2.69 1.88
C ASN A 11 -15.23 -3.24 1.22
N ILE A 12 -14.49 -2.38 0.53
CA ILE A 12 -13.24 -2.79 -0.12
C ILE A 12 -12.17 -3.02 0.94
N ALA A 13 -12.07 -2.13 1.92
CA ALA A 13 -11.11 -2.29 3.02
C ALA A 13 -11.35 -3.60 3.75
N TYR A 14 -12.61 -3.93 4.04
CA TYR A 14 -12.94 -5.17 4.72
C TYR A 14 -12.63 -6.40 3.85
N ALA A 15 -12.92 -6.32 2.55
CA ALA A 15 -12.61 -7.43 1.64
C ALA A 15 -11.10 -7.67 1.58
N ILE A 16 -10.31 -6.61 1.50
CA ILE A 16 -8.86 -6.72 1.51
C ILE A 16 -8.40 -7.33 2.84
N ALA A 17 -8.91 -6.81 3.95
CA ALA A 17 -8.54 -7.31 5.27
C ALA A 17 -8.84 -8.80 5.40
N GLN A 18 -9.98 -9.24 4.89
CA GLN A 18 -10.36 -10.66 4.97
C GLN A 18 -9.39 -11.53 4.19
N ILE A 19 -8.99 -11.09 2.98
CA ILE A 19 -8.01 -11.82 2.18
C ILE A 19 -6.69 -11.95 2.94
N LEU A 20 -6.25 -10.86 3.56
CA LEU A 20 -4.96 -10.83 4.25
C LEU A 20 -4.99 -11.64 5.55
N GLU A 21 -6.11 -11.57 6.26
CA GLU A 21 -6.26 -12.34 7.52
C GLU A 21 -6.30 -13.84 7.28
N GLU A 22 -6.71 -14.26 6.10
CA GLU A 22 -6.63 -15.68 5.74
C GLU A 22 -5.18 -16.16 5.64
N GLN A 23 -4.25 -15.24 5.42
CA GLN A 23 -2.82 -15.56 5.42
C GLN A 23 -2.22 -15.47 6.82
N LYS A 24 -3.05 -15.28 7.85
CA LYS A 24 -2.63 -15.11 9.24
C LYS A 24 -1.87 -13.80 9.48
N TRP A 25 -2.11 -12.81 8.65
CA TRP A 25 -1.52 -11.48 8.81
C TRP A 25 -2.46 -10.57 9.59
N GLN A 26 -1.90 -9.59 10.30
CA GLN A 26 -2.69 -8.63 11.06
C GLN A 26 -2.91 -7.38 10.22
N VAL A 27 -4.12 -6.85 10.26
CA VAL A 27 -4.52 -5.72 9.42
C VAL A 27 -5.03 -4.59 10.29
N THR A 28 -4.53 -3.38 10.01
CA THR A 28 -5.08 -2.15 10.58
C THR A 28 -5.67 -1.36 9.41
N MET A 29 -6.89 -0.87 9.57
CA MET A 29 -7.59 -0.16 8.51
C MET A 29 -7.70 1.32 8.82
N ALA A 30 -7.57 2.16 7.80
CA ALA A 30 -7.82 3.58 7.86
C ALA A 30 -8.70 3.97 6.67
N TYR A 31 -9.47 5.04 6.79
CA TYR A 31 -10.49 5.36 5.81
C TYR A 31 -10.29 6.72 5.13
N ASP A 32 -9.23 7.41 5.46
CA ASP A 32 -8.83 8.62 4.72
C ASP A 32 -7.30 8.74 4.75
N GLY A 33 -6.78 9.64 3.94
CA GLY A 33 -5.35 9.77 3.78
C GLY A 33 -4.63 10.29 5.02
N GLN A 34 -5.28 11.19 5.78
CA GLN A 34 -4.67 11.73 6.98
C GLN A 34 -4.55 10.66 8.07
N GLU A 35 -5.62 9.88 8.26
CA GLU A 35 -5.60 8.78 9.21
C GLU A 35 -4.53 7.76 8.81
N GLY A 36 -4.47 7.44 7.51
CA GLY A 36 -3.47 6.51 7.00
C GLY A 36 -2.06 7.00 7.24
N LEU A 37 -1.81 8.28 6.99
CA LEU A 37 -0.49 8.85 7.22
C LEU A 37 -0.13 8.84 8.70
N ASP A 38 -1.06 9.23 9.57
CA ASP A 38 -0.82 9.26 11.00
C ASP A 38 -0.45 7.87 11.51
N LEU A 39 -1.15 6.85 11.06
CA LEU A 39 -0.85 5.47 11.45
C LEU A 39 0.51 5.03 10.89
N ALA A 40 0.80 5.37 9.63
CA ALA A 40 2.07 5.00 9.03
C ALA A 40 3.26 5.63 9.75
N LEU A 41 3.09 6.86 10.24
CA LEU A 41 4.16 7.56 10.94
C LEU A 41 4.34 7.05 12.38
N SER A 42 3.26 6.62 13.02
CA SER A 42 3.32 6.25 14.43
C SER A 42 3.39 4.75 14.68
N GLY A 43 3.06 3.95 13.69
CA GLY A 43 3.04 2.51 13.83
C GLY A 43 4.19 1.83 13.12
N TYR A 44 4.23 0.52 13.22
CA TYR A 44 5.20 -0.27 12.51
C TYR A 44 4.47 -1.27 11.63
N TYR A 45 4.62 -1.12 10.34
CA TYR A 45 3.95 -1.98 9.36
C TYR A 45 4.96 -2.58 8.41
N ASP A 46 4.72 -3.81 8.02
CA ASP A 46 5.56 -4.50 7.03
C ASP A 46 5.22 -4.07 5.62
N VAL A 47 3.97 -3.66 5.39
CA VAL A 47 3.53 -3.13 4.10
C VAL A 47 2.31 -2.25 4.30
N ALA A 48 2.16 -1.24 3.47
CA ALA A 48 0.98 -0.38 3.44
C ALA A 48 0.31 -0.51 2.08
N ILE A 49 -1.01 -0.71 2.07
CA ILE A 49 -1.81 -0.76 0.87
C ILE A 49 -2.69 0.48 0.87
N LEU A 50 -2.51 1.34 -0.12
CA LEU A 50 -3.17 2.64 -0.16
C LEU A 50 -3.97 2.81 -1.44
N ASP A 51 -5.24 3.20 -1.31
CA ASP A 51 -5.97 3.70 -2.46
C ASP A 51 -5.45 5.10 -2.78
N ILE A 52 -5.54 5.50 -4.04
CA ILE A 52 -5.12 6.84 -4.45
C ILE A 52 -6.23 7.84 -4.20
N MET A 53 -7.47 7.47 -4.53
CA MET A 53 -8.62 8.39 -4.46
C MET A 53 -9.17 8.49 -3.05
N LEU A 54 -8.33 8.95 -2.12
CA LEU A 54 -8.73 9.08 -0.71
C LEU A 54 -9.17 10.50 -0.40
N PRO A 55 -10.12 10.69 0.53
CA PRO A 55 -10.48 12.02 0.99
C PRO A 55 -9.38 12.58 1.90
N VAL A 56 -9.37 13.87 2.06
CA VAL A 56 -8.46 14.65 2.89
C VAL A 56 -7.05 14.72 2.29
N MET A 57 -6.46 13.59 1.96
CA MET A 57 -5.13 13.52 1.39
C MET A 57 -5.08 12.28 0.50
N ASN A 58 -4.76 12.43 -0.78
CA ASN A 58 -4.78 11.31 -1.70
C ASN A 58 -3.58 10.38 -1.48
N GLY A 59 -3.64 9.19 -2.08
CA GLY A 59 -2.60 8.18 -1.86
C GLY A 59 -1.21 8.60 -2.29
N PHE A 60 -1.09 9.38 -3.37
CA PHE A 60 0.22 9.89 -3.80
C PHE A 60 0.83 10.78 -2.73
N GLU A 61 0.01 11.67 -2.15
CA GLU A 61 0.47 12.58 -1.11
C GLU A 61 0.88 11.82 0.15
N VAL A 62 0.13 10.79 0.50
CA VAL A 62 0.46 9.96 1.66
C VAL A 62 1.86 9.36 1.48
N VAL A 63 2.11 8.75 0.32
CA VAL A 63 3.42 8.14 0.05
C VAL A 63 4.52 9.19 0.10
N GLN A 64 4.30 10.35 -0.54
CA GLN A 64 5.30 11.41 -0.52
C GLN A 64 5.65 11.83 0.89
N LYS A 65 4.63 12.00 1.75
CA LYS A 65 4.85 12.42 3.13
C LYS A 65 5.50 11.35 3.97
N MET A 66 5.16 10.08 3.73
CA MET A 66 5.84 8.98 4.39
C MET A 66 7.34 9.04 4.07
N ARG A 67 7.68 9.16 2.80
CA ARG A 67 9.09 9.19 2.37
C ARG A 67 9.81 10.44 2.87
N ALA A 68 9.12 11.59 2.90
CA ALA A 68 9.71 12.81 3.44
C ALA A 68 10.03 12.68 4.93
N ASN A 69 9.29 11.84 5.64
CA ASN A 69 9.53 11.57 7.05
C ASN A 69 10.41 10.34 7.26
N LYS A 70 11.06 9.87 6.20
CA LYS A 70 11.98 8.73 6.24
C LYS A 70 11.33 7.42 6.64
N ILE A 71 10.04 7.29 6.39
CA ILE A 71 9.33 6.04 6.57
C ILE A 71 9.46 5.26 5.26
N GLU A 72 10.13 4.12 5.32
CA GLU A 72 10.41 3.32 4.13
C GLU A 72 9.53 2.08 4.02
N THR A 73 8.43 2.05 4.73
CA THR A 73 7.49 0.93 4.66
C THR A 73 7.15 0.62 3.20
N PRO A 74 7.33 -0.61 2.76
CA PRO A 74 6.93 -1.00 1.40
C PRO A 74 5.47 -0.66 1.16
N THR A 75 5.19 -0.04 0.02
CA THR A 75 3.86 0.51 -0.26
C THR A 75 3.35 0.03 -1.60
N LEU A 76 2.14 -0.53 -1.58
CA LEU A 76 1.41 -0.94 -2.77
C LEU A 76 0.24 0.02 -2.95
N LEU A 77 0.22 0.73 -4.07
CA LEU A 77 -0.93 1.57 -4.42
C LEU A 77 -1.97 0.71 -5.13
N LEU A 78 -3.22 0.82 -4.71
CA LEU A 78 -4.32 0.03 -5.27
C LEU A 78 -5.43 0.98 -5.62
N SER A 79 -5.76 1.12 -6.90
CA SER A 79 -6.74 2.11 -7.32
C SER A 79 -7.43 1.72 -8.61
N ALA A 80 -8.55 2.39 -8.89
CA ALA A 80 -9.24 2.25 -10.17
C ALA A 80 -8.50 2.98 -11.29
N LEU A 81 -7.52 3.83 -10.97
CA LEU A 81 -6.74 4.54 -11.98
C LEU A 81 -5.74 3.58 -12.62
N ASP A 82 -5.93 3.28 -13.89
CA ASP A 82 -5.07 2.31 -14.56
C ASP A 82 -4.27 2.89 -15.73
N GLU A 83 -4.29 4.19 -15.91
CA GLU A 83 -3.52 4.82 -16.96
C GLU A 83 -2.03 4.76 -16.66
N ILE A 84 -1.22 4.62 -17.69
CA ILE A 84 0.23 4.54 -17.52
C ILE A 84 0.81 5.76 -16.78
N PRO A 85 0.38 7.00 -17.08
CA PRO A 85 0.91 8.15 -16.33
C PRO A 85 0.62 8.08 -14.84
N ASP A 86 -0.52 7.51 -14.43
CA ASP A 86 -0.85 7.38 -13.02
C ASP A 86 0.06 6.35 -12.34
N LYS A 87 0.35 5.27 -13.02
CA LYS A 87 1.25 4.23 -12.51
C LYS A 87 2.67 4.77 -12.37
N VAL A 88 3.13 5.51 -13.37
CA VAL A 88 4.46 6.12 -13.33
C VAL A 88 4.54 7.12 -12.19
N LYS A 89 3.50 7.94 -12.02
CA LYS A 89 3.47 8.90 -10.91
C LYS A 89 3.55 8.18 -9.56
N GLY A 90 2.80 7.09 -9.40
CA GLY A 90 2.83 6.31 -8.16
C GLY A 90 4.22 5.82 -7.81
N LEU A 91 4.91 5.25 -8.79
CA LEU A 91 6.26 4.76 -8.57
C LEU A 91 7.24 5.90 -8.33
N ASN A 92 7.08 7.01 -9.04
CA ASN A 92 7.95 8.17 -8.87
C ASN A 92 7.82 8.85 -7.51
N VAL A 93 6.65 8.81 -6.89
CA VAL A 93 6.50 9.39 -5.56
C VAL A 93 7.03 8.46 -4.46
N GLY A 94 7.45 7.26 -4.83
CA GLY A 94 8.11 6.37 -3.89
C GLY A 94 7.36 5.09 -3.54
N ALA A 95 6.27 4.78 -4.24
CA ALA A 95 5.59 3.50 -4.04
C ALA A 95 6.43 2.37 -4.62
N ASP A 96 6.26 1.19 -4.09
CA ASP A 96 7.02 0.01 -4.52
C ASP A 96 6.30 -0.77 -5.60
N ASP A 97 4.98 -0.67 -5.67
CA ASP A 97 4.19 -1.35 -6.67
C ASP A 97 2.85 -0.65 -6.86
N TYR A 98 2.14 -1.02 -7.91
CA TYR A 98 0.86 -0.40 -8.25
C TYR A 98 -0.04 -1.50 -8.83
N MET A 99 -1.26 -1.60 -8.31
CA MET A 99 -2.22 -2.58 -8.80
C MET A 99 -3.55 -1.90 -9.06
N THR A 100 -4.23 -2.28 -10.14
CA THR A 100 -5.52 -1.66 -10.50
C THR A 100 -6.68 -2.49 -9.98
N LYS A 101 -7.79 -1.80 -9.66
CA LYS A 101 -9.06 -2.44 -9.33
C LYS A 101 -9.82 -2.68 -10.63
N PRO A 102 -10.56 -3.76 -10.74
CA PRO A 102 -10.69 -4.85 -9.78
C PRO A 102 -9.47 -5.76 -9.79
N PHE A 103 -9.23 -6.44 -8.69
CA PHE A 103 -8.08 -7.32 -8.54
C PHE A 103 -8.52 -8.69 -8.02
N SER A 104 -7.68 -9.69 -8.19
CA SER A 104 -7.93 -10.99 -7.59
C SER A 104 -7.21 -11.10 -6.25
N ALA A 105 -7.75 -11.93 -5.36
CA ALA A 105 -7.09 -12.19 -4.08
C ALA A 105 -5.70 -12.77 -4.29
N ALA A 106 -5.55 -13.68 -5.26
CA ALA A 106 -4.26 -14.29 -5.54
C ALA A 106 -3.23 -13.26 -6.01
N GLU A 107 -3.64 -12.31 -6.85
CA GLU A 107 -2.73 -11.26 -7.32
C GLU A 107 -2.32 -10.35 -6.17
N LEU A 108 -3.26 -9.96 -5.32
CA LEU A 108 -2.96 -9.11 -4.18
C LEU A 108 -1.92 -9.76 -3.27
N VAL A 109 -2.14 -11.01 -2.90
CA VAL A 109 -1.22 -11.74 -2.03
C VAL A 109 0.15 -11.87 -2.68
N ALA A 110 0.19 -12.21 -3.99
CA ALA A 110 1.45 -12.35 -4.70
C ALA A 110 2.24 -11.05 -4.74
N ARG A 111 1.57 -9.93 -4.98
CA ARG A 111 2.25 -8.63 -5.02
C ARG A 111 2.76 -8.21 -3.65
N ILE A 112 2.03 -8.54 -2.59
CA ILE A 112 2.50 -8.27 -1.23
C ILE A 112 3.78 -9.06 -0.95
N PHE A 113 3.82 -10.34 -1.32
CA PHE A 113 5.04 -11.13 -1.16
C PHE A 113 6.20 -10.53 -1.95
N CYS A 114 5.96 -10.13 -3.19
CA CYS A 114 7.02 -9.52 -4.00
C CYS A 114 7.51 -8.21 -3.40
N THR A 115 6.58 -7.40 -2.88
CA THR A 115 6.91 -6.11 -2.32
C THR A 115 7.71 -6.24 -1.02
N THR A 116 7.33 -7.18 -0.17
CA THR A 116 7.99 -7.36 1.12
C THR A 116 9.26 -8.19 1.05
N SER A 117 9.41 -8.99 -0.02
CA SER A 117 10.61 -9.79 -0.15
C SER A 117 11.67 -9.13 -1.00
N LYS A 118 11.60 -7.83 -1.17
CA LYS A 118 12.60 -7.15 -1.91
C LYS A 118 13.91 -7.39 -1.32
N PRO A 119 14.81 -8.00 -1.98
CA PRO A 119 16.03 -8.37 -1.37
C PRO A 119 16.95 -7.23 -1.37
N PHE A 120 17.35 -6.88 -0.24
CA PHE A 120 18.42 -5.99 -0.17
C PHE A 120 19.62 -6.64 -0.76
N ILE A 121 19.59 -7.93 -0.89
CA ILE A 121 20.66 -8.62 -1.44
C ILE A 121 20.73 -8.47 -2.88
N THR A 122 19.78 -7.91 -3.49
CA THR A 122 19.86 -7.78 -4.84
C THR A 122 21.09 -7.15 -5.25
N GLY A 123 21.49 -6.24 -4.50
CA GLY A 123 22.70 -5.59 -4.84
C GLY A 123 23.89 -6.49 -4.81
N SER A 124 23.77 -7.55 -4.13
CA SER A 124 24.92 -8.38 -4.00
C SER A 124 24.98 -9.39 -5.03
N ILE A 125 23.97 -9.59 -5.69
CA ILE A 125 23.96 -10.50 -6.54
C ILE A 125 24.42 -10.25 -7.65
N ILE A 126 24.65 -9.76 -7.75
CA ILE A 126 25.07 -9.54 -8.77
C ILE A 126 25.93 -9.49 -9.09
#